data_b89d3c011b6383ac9020642dee6027bc
#
_entry.id   b89d3c011b6383ac9020642dee6027bc
#
_cell.length_a   1.000
_cell.length_b   1.000
_cell.length_c   1.000
_cell.angle_alpha   90.00
_cell.angle_beta   90.00
_cell.angle_gamma   90.00
#
_symmetry.space_group_name_H-M   'P 1'
#
loop_
_entity.id
_entity.type
_entity.pdbx_description
1 polymer ?
#
loop_
_entity_poly.entity_id
_entity_poly.type
_entity_poly.pdbx_seq_one_letter_code
_entity_poly.pdbx_strand_id
1 'polypeptide(L)'
;MNKYLKKLLIITGIIIGILVLVFGGVMLKMKSEMSGFAPLETGRVVDDIFVVRDDFSNLFIIQDSAQYIVIDCATNQATVAEQMQKLGINPDDVAAVFLTHTDADHVGALGLFGKAKLYMSKEEVQMINGTKSKFIIFGNSISRTDYILLEDRQTVQIGNLKIEGILVPGHTTGMIAYLLNDRYLFIGDIASLKDGKIAPIPTFFDMDTEQAAKSREIIRHIPSAEYIFTAHWGYTDDYKTAAHR
;
A
#
# COMPACT_ATOMS: atom_id res chain seq x y z
N MET A 1 34.50 23.81 34.89
CA MET A 1 33.20 23.73 34.15
C MET A 1 32.15 24.41 35.00
N ASN A 2 31.48 25.44 34.48
CA ASN A 2 30.46 26.21 35.18
C ASN A 2 29.30 25.30 35.64
N LYS A 3 28.75 25.53 36.85
CA LYS A 3 27.63 24.79 37.45
C LYS A 3 26.38 24.70 36.51
N TYR A 4 26.12 25.78 35.78
CA TYR A 4 25.03 25.85 34.81
C TYR A 4 25.31 24.97 33.59
N LEU A 5 26.55 24.92 33.09
CA LEU A 5 26.93 24.08 31.97
C LEU A 5 26.82 22.58 32.33
N LYS A 6 27.21 22.20 33.56
CA LYS A 6 27.01 20.83 34.06
C LYS A 6 25.53 20.42 34.10
N LYS A 7 24.65 21.31 34.63
CA LYS A 7 23.21 21.06 34.67
C LYS A 7 22.64 20.91 33.26
N LEU A 8 23.01 21.82 32.34
CA LEU A 8 22.56 21.76 30.95
C LEU A 8 22.94 20.43 30.29
N LEU A 9 24.20 19.99 30.42
CA LEU A 9 24.68 18.74 29.87
C LEU A 9 23.92 17.53 30.44
N ILE A 10 23.63 17.52 31.73
CA ILE A 10 22.83 16.45 32.36
C ILE A 10 21.43 16.43 31.82
N ILE A 11 20.75 17.57 31.74
CA ILE A 11 19.38 17.68 31.20
C ILE A 11 19.34 17.23 29.74
N THR A 12 20.29 17.69 28.90
CA THR A 12 20.40 17.28 27.51
C THR A 12 20.60 15.76 27.38
N GLY A 13 21.49 15.18 28.21
CA GLY A 13 21.72 13.75 28.24
C GLY A 13 20.47 12.94 28.62
N ILE A 14 19.69 13.42 29.59
CA ILE A 14 18.42 12.81 30.00
C ILE A 14 17.41 12.87 28.84
N ILE A 15 17.28 14.04 28.19
CA ILE A 15 16.35 14.22 27.06
C ILE A 15 16.73 13.25 25.90
N ILE A 16 18.01 13.19 25.54
CA ILE A 16 18.50 12.27 24.51
C ILE A 16 18.21 10.83 24.92
N GLY A 17 18.46 10.44 26.17
CA GLY A 17 18.17 9.10 26.69
C GLY A 17 16.67 8.74 26.56
N ILE A 18 15.77 9.66 26.91
CA ILE A 18 14.32 9.49 26.76
C ILE A 18 13.94 9.34 25.28
N LEU A 19 14.48 10.19 24.41
CA LEU A 19 14.20 10.11 22.96
C LEU A 19 14.65 8.77 22.37
N VAL A 20 15.82 8.26 22.76
CA VAL A 20 16.31 6.94 22.32
C VAL A 20 15.41 5.81 22.80
N LEU A 21 14.95 5.87 24.07
CA LEU A 21 14.03 4.86 24.61
C LEU A 21 12.67 4.89 23.91
N VAL A 22 12.11 6.07 23.68
CA VAL A 22 10.85 6.23 22.96
C VAL A 22 10.97 5.72 21.53
N PHE A 23 12.02 6.15 20.82
CA PHE A 23 12.27 5.69 19.45
C PHE A 23 12.48 4.17 19.39
N GLY A 24 13.28 3.60 20.28
CA GLY A 24 13.48 2.15 20.40
C GLY A 24 12.18 1.39 20.67
N GLY A 25 11.34 1.92 21.56
CA GLY A 25 10.01 1.35 21.84
C GLY A 25 9.08 1.37 20.63
N VAL A 26 9.05 2.47 19.87
CA VAL A 26 8.27 2.60 18.64
C VAL A 26 8.76 1.60 17.59
N MET A 27 10.08 1.48 17.40
CA MET A 27 10.66 0.52 16.44
C MET A 27 10.37 -0.94 16.80
N LEU A 28 10.45 -1.28 18.10
CA LEU A 28 10.10 -2.62 18.59
C LEU A 28 8.62 -2.92 18.39
N LYS A 29 7.74 -1.96 18.66
CA LYS A 29 6.31 -2.11 18.39
C LYS A 29 6.06 -2.31 16.91
N MET A 30 6.59 -1.47 16.05
CA MET A 30 6.45 -1.58 14.60
C MET A 30 6.92 -2.96 14.11
N LYS A 31 8.09 -3.43 14.53
CA LYS A 31 8.60 -4.76 14.19
C LYS A 31 7.65 -5.87 14.66
N SER A 32 7.08 -5.76 15.87
CA SER A 32 6.11 -6.71 16.39
C SER A 32 4.83 -6.76 15.56
N GLU A 33 4.30 -5.60 15.16
CA GLU A 33 3.08 -5.51 14.34
C GLU A 33 3.31 -6.06 12.91
N MET A 34 4.50 -5.82 12.35
CA MET A 34 4.88 -6.36 11.03
C MET A 34 5.18 -7.88 11.06
N SER A 35 5.35 -8.49 12.23
CA SER A 35 5.64 -9.94 12.32
C SER A 35 4.50 -10.83 11.81
N GLY A 36 3.30 -10.29 11.66
CA GLY A 36 2.15 -10.98 11.06
C GLY A 36 2.04 -10.84 9.54
N PHE A 37 2.96 -10.12 8.90
CA PHE A 37 2.95 -9.97 7.45
C PHE A 37 3.33 -11.30 6.77
N ALA A 38 2.59 -11.65 5.73
CA ALA A 38 2.75 -12.88 4.96
C ALA A 38 2.60 -12.59 3.46
N PRO A 39 3.52 -11.78 2.88
CA PRO A 39 3.48 -11.47 1.46
C PRO A 39 3.64 -12.73 0.62
N LEU A 40 3.06 -12.73 -0.57
CA LEU A 40 3.17 -13.82 -1.54
C LEU A 40 4.59 -13.88 -2.12
N GLU A 41 5.01 -15.08 -2.48
CA GLU A 41 6.25 -15.25 -3.23
C GLU A 41 6.11 -14.74 -4.67
N THR A 42 7.19 -14.20 -5.23
CA THR A 42 7.22 -13.72 -6.62
C THR A 42 6.83 -14.83 -7.60
N GLY A 43 5.86 -14.55 -8.45
CA GLY A 43 5.38 -15.50 -9.45
C GLY A 43 3.99 -15.17 -9.99
N ARG A 44 3.46 -16.08 -10.81
CA ARG A 44 2.06 -16.04 -11.25
C ARG A 44 1.16 -16.53 -10.13
N VAL A 45 0.11 -15.77 -9.80
CA VAL A 45 -0.81 -16.08 -8.70
C VAL A 45 -2.06 -16.77 -9.22
N VAL A 46 -2.76 -16.12 -10.14
CA VAL A 46 -4.00 -16.62 -10.76
C VAL A 46 -4.21 -15.92 -12.09
N ASP A 47 -4.77 -16.62 -13.07
CA ASP A 47 -5.04 -16.10 -14.41
C ASP A 47 -3.83 -15.31 -14.97
N ASP A 48 -3.99 -14.07 -15.37
CA ASP A 48 -2.92 -13.21 -15.88
C ASP A 48 -2.39 -12.22 -14.82
N ILE A 49 -2.54 -12.57 -13.53
CA ILE A 49 -2.07 -11.80 -12.38
C ILE A 49 -0.78 -12.41 -11.84
N PHE A 50 0.26 -11.59 -11.82
CA PHE A 50 1.55 -11.89 -11.21
C PHE A 50 1.74 -11.04 -9.97
N VAL A 51 2.57 -11.51 -9.06
CA VAL A 51 3.03 -10.78 -7.88
C VAL A 51 4.54 -10.66 -7.91
N VAL A 52 5.03 -9.52 -7.48
CA VAL A 52 6.43 -9.31 -7.13
C VAL A 52 6.51 -9.00 -5.65
N ARG A 53 7.28 -9.82 -4.94
CA ARG A 53 7.56 -9.62 -3.51
C ARG A 53 8.79 -8.73 -3.33
N ASP A 54 8.68 -7.78 -2.41
CA ASP A 54 9.78 -6.97 -1.93
C ASP A 54 9.72 -6.90 -0.40
N ASP A 55 10.61 -7.62 0.28
CA ASP A 55 10.65 -7.81 1.73
C ASP A 55 9.28 -8.23 2.31
N PHE A 56 8.49 -7.26 2.77
CA PHE A 56 7.22 -7.45 3.45
C PHE A 56 6.01 -6.96 2.64
N SER A 57 6.21 -6.44 1.43
CA SER A 57 5.13 -5.95 0.57
C SER A 57 5.09 -6.64 -0.78
N ASN A 58 3.92 -6.65 -1.39
CA ASN A 58 3.70 -7.10 -2.75
C ASN A 58 3.26 -5.94 -3.65
N LEU A 59 3.76 -5.91 -4.86
CA LEU A 59 3.10 -5.25 -5.99
C LEU A 59 2.46 -6.32 -6.88
N PHE A 60 1.37 -5.97 -7.54
CA PHE A 60 0.69 -6.87 -8.46
C PHE A 60 0.83 -6.38 -9.89
N ILE A 61 1.10 -7.30 -10.81
CA ILE A 61 1.24 -7.04 -12.23
C ILE A 61 0.17 -7.81 -12.96
N ILE A 62 -0.64 -7.15 -13.76
CA ILE A 62 -1.71 -7.75 -14.53
C ILE A 62 -1.37 -7.63 -16.01
N GLN A 63 -1.34 -8.77 -16.70
CA GLN A 63 -1.07 -8.83 -18.13
C GLN A 63 -2.35 -8.61 -18.94
N ASP A 64 -2.27 -7.74 -19.94
CA ASP A 64 -3.28 -7.59 -21.01
C ASP A 64 -2.60 -7.65 -22.38
N SER A 65 -2.63 -8.81 -23.01
CA SER A 65 -1.96 -9.04 -24.30
C SER A 65 -0.46 -8.75 -24.21
N ALA A 66 0.04 -7.71 -24.88
CA ALA A 66 1.45 -7.32 -24.90
C ALA A 66 1.82 -6.21 -23.90
N GLN A 67 0.88 -5.75 -23.08
CA GLN A 67 1.10 -4.70 -22.08
C GLN A 67 0.71 -5.15 -20.68
N TYR A 68 1.13 -4.39 -19.69
CA TYR A 68 0.87 -4.66 -18.28
C TYR A 68 0.28 -3.44 -17.59
N ILE A 69 -0.48 -3.66 -16.52
CA ILE A 69 -0.74 -2.66 -15.48
C ILE A 69 -0.15 -3.12 -14.17
N VAL A 70 0.12 -2.18 -13.28
CA VAL A 70 0.69 -2.44 -11.96
C VAL A 70 -0.20 -1.84 -10.88
N ILE A 71 -0.45 -2.57 -9.80
CA ILE A 71 -1.08 -2.08 -8.57
C ILE A 71 0.00 -2.01 -7.50
N ASP A 72 0.25 -0.81 -7.00
CA ASP A 72 1.31 -0.43 -6.07
C ASP A 72 2.74 -0.67 -6.62
N CYS A 73 3.77 -0.20 -5.91
CA CYS A 73 5.15 -0.24 -6.38
C CYS A 73 6.16 -0.72 -5.32
N ALA A 74 5.69 -1.38 -4.25
CA ALA A 74 6.55 -1.90 -3.18
C ALA A 74 7.57 -0.86 -2.65
N THR A 75 8.67 -1.30 -2.01
CA THR A 75 9.64 -0.43 -1.33
C THR A 75 10.92 -0.21 -2.14
N ASN A 76 11.52 -1.29 -2.66
CA ASN A 76 12.88 -1.27 -3.19
C ASN A 76 12.92 -1.46 -4.71
N GLN A 77 13.29 -0.39 -5.40
CA GLN A 77 13.35 -0.38 -6.86
C GLN A 77 14.30 -1.45 -7.45
N ALA A 78 15.43 -1.72 -6.81
CA ALA A 78 16.38 -2.70 -7.32
C ALA A 78 15.82 -4.12 -7.19
N THR A 79 15.21 -4.46 -6.05
CA THR A 79 14.55 -5.75 -5.83
C THR A 79 13.42 -5.96 -6.82
N VAL A 80 12.55 -4.96 -7.00
CA VAL A 80 11.41 -5.03 -7.94
C VAL A 80 11.92 -5.25 -9.37
N ALA A 81 12.95 -4.50 -9.81
CA ALA A 81 13.54 -4.67 -11.15
C ALA A 81 14.09 -6.08 -11.36
N GLU A 82 14.83 -6.62 -10.39
CA GLU A 82 15.36 -7.98 -10.42
C GLU A 82 14.25 -9.04 -10.52
N GLN A 83 13.21 -8.90 -9.70
CA GLN A 83 12.10 -9.85 -9.69
C GLN A 83 11.29 -9.78 -11.00
N MET A 84 11.03 -8.59 -11.53
CA MET A 84 10.37 -8.43 -12.84
C MET A 84 11.21 -9.05 -13.96
N GLN A 85 12.53 -8.90 -13.92
CA GLN A 85 13.42 -9.54 -14.88
C GLN A 85 13.31 -11.08 -14.83
N LYS A 86 13.24 -11.67 -13.63
CA LYS A 86 13.03 -13.13 -13.47
C LYS A 86 11.70 -13.61 -14.06
N LEU A 87 10.68 -12.76 -14.02
CA LEU A 87 9.38 -13.03 -14.65
C LEU A 87 9.38 -12.79 -16.16
N GLY A 88 10.45 -12.22 -16.73
CA GLY A 88 10.52 -11.82 -18.14
C GLY A 88 9.67 -10.58 -18.46
N ILE A 89 9.34 -9.77 -17.46
CA ILE A 89 8.49 -8.58 -17.60
C ILE A 89 9.39 -7.36 -17.65
N ASN A 90 9.30 -6.59 -18.75
CA ASN A 90 10.01 -5.32 -18.89
C ASN A 90 9.15 -4.19 -18.27
N PRO A 91 9.68 -3.39 -17.32
CA PRO A 91 8.98 -2.24 -16.76
C PRO A 91 8.50 -1.22 -17.81
N ASP A 92 9.19 -1.12 -18.94
CA ASP A 92 8.81 -0.24 -20.05
C ASP A 92 7.51 -0.65 -20.77
N ASP A 93 7.08 -1.90 -20.62
CA ASP A 93 5.83 -2.43 -21.18
C ASP A 93 4.63 -2.21 -20.23
N VAL A 94 4.84 -1.56 -19.09
CA VAL A 94 3.77 -1.17 -18.16
C VAL A 94 3.07 0.09 -18.68
N ALA A 95 1.79 -0.06 -19.05
CA ALA A 95 0.97 1.01 -19.57
C ALA A 95 0.41 1.95 -18.48
N ALA A 96 0.16 1.39 -17.28
CA ALA A 96 -0.41 2.14 -16.17
C ALA A 96 0.00 1.59 -14.80
N VAL A 97 0.16 2.48 -13.83
CA VAL A 97 0.33 2.20 -12.42
C VAL A 97 -0.86 2.77 -11.67
N PHE A 98 -1.44 1.98 -10.77
CA PHE A 98 -2.52 2.37 -9.88
C PHE A 98 -2.04 2.28 -8.43
N LEU A 99 -1.91 3.41 -7.75
CA LEU A 99 -1.51 3.44 -6.33
C LEU A 99 -2.75 3.33 -5.45
N THR A 100 -2.73 2.37 -4.53
CA THR A 100 -3.78 2.28 -3.50
C THR A 100 -3.66 3.43 -2.51
N HIS A 101 -2.44 3.79 -2.15
CA HIS A 101 -2.09 4.94 -1.33
C HIS A 101 -0.59 5.28 -1.51
N THR A 102 -0.07 6.26 -0.74
CA THR A 102 1.26 6.80 -0.98
C THR A 102 2.27 6.53 0.14
N ASP A 103 2.05 5.52 0.97
CA ASP A 103 3.05 5.09 1.95
C ASP A 103 4.30 4.53 1.23
N ALA A 104 5.45 4.62 1.87
CA ALA A 104 6.75 4.39 1.24
C ALA A 104 6.90 2.99 0.62
N ASP A 105 6.23 2.00 1.21
CA ASP A 105 6.24 0.60 0.76
C ASP A 105 5.21 0.29 -0.34
N HIS A 106 4.54 1.32 -0.86
CA HIS A 106 3.65 1.26 -2.02
C HIS A 106 4.11 2.13 -3.19
N VAL A 107 5.14 2.98 -2.98
CA VAL A 107 5.62 3.92 -4.01
C VAL A 107 7.11 3.81 -4.29
N GLY A 108 7.85 2.97 -3.56
CA GLY A 108 9.31 2.96 -3.57
C GLY A 108 9.94 2.64 -4.93
N ALA A 109 9.35 1.75 -5.71
CA ALA A 109 9.82 1.40 -7.05
C ALA A 109 9.10 2.17 -8.18
N LEU A 110 8.33 3.22 -7.87
CA LEU A 110 7.58 4.00 -8.87
C LEU A 110 8.48 4.55 -10.00
N GLY A 111 9.75 4.81 -9.70
CA GLY A 111 10.73 5.27 -10.68
C GLY A 111 11.00 4.30 -11.83
N LEU A 112 10.72 2.99 -11.68
CA LEU A 112 10.82 2.00 -12.76
C LEU A 112 9.79 2.23 -13.87
N PHE A 113 8.65 2.79 -13.52
CA PHE A 113 7.48 2.88 -14.40
C PHE A 113 7.31 4.28 -15.00
N GLY A 114 8.42 4.93 -15.38
CA GLY A 114 8.43 6.30 -15.86
C GLY A 114 7.61 6.56 -17.13
N LYS A 115 7.34 5.53 -17.94
CA LYS A 115 6.50 5.62 -19.16
C LYS A 115 5.00 5.36 -18.88
N ALA A 116 4.68 4.73 -17.78
CA ALA A 116 3.31 4.37 -17.42
C ALA A 116 2.48 5.60 -17.02
N LYS A 117 1.18 5.59 -17.31
CA LYS A 117 0.23 6.54 -16.71
C LYS A 117 0.12 6.22 -15.22
N LEU A 118 0.14 7.23 -14.38
CA LEU A 118 0.05 7.07 -12.93
C LEU A 118 -1.34 7.51 -12.45
N TYR A 119 -2.03 6.61 -11.74
CA TYR A 119 -3.36 6.86 -11.18
C TYR A 119 -3.33 6.75 -9.66
N MET A 120 -4.04 7.64 -8.97
CA MET A 120 -4.28 7.60 -7.53
C MET A 120 -5.56 8.36 -7.20
N SER A 121 -6.08 8.21 -5.98
CA SER A 121 -7.26 8.98 -5.59
C SER A 121 -6.95 10.48 -5.45
N LYS A 122 -7.95 11.31 -5.67
CA LYS A 122 -7.86 12.75 -5.47
C LYS A 122 -7.60 13.11 -4.00
N GLU A 123 -8.20 12.37 -3.10
CA GLU A 123 -8.08 12.56 -1.65
C GLU A 123 -6.66 12.26 -1.14
N GLU A 124 -5.93 11.36 -1.82
CA GLU A 124 -4.56 10.98 -1.44
C GLU A 124 -3.53 12.11 -1.67
N VAL A 125 -3.86 13.10 -2.51
CA VAL A 125 -3.02 14.31 -2.70
C VAL A 125 -2.72 15.01 -1.37
N GLN A 126 -3.60 14.91 -0.37
CA GLN A 126 -3.41 15.50 0.95
C GLN A 126 -2.20 14.90 1.68
N MET A 127 -1.86 13.63 1.40
CA MET A 127 -0.71 12.96 2.00
C MET A 127 0.61 13.48 1.41
N ILE A 128 0.67 13.68 0.09
CA ILE A 128 1.92 14.06 -0.61
C ILE A 128 2.17 15.57 -0.65
N ASN A 129 1.15 16.40 -0.41
CA ASN A 129 1.31 17.86 -0.36
C ASN A 129 1.52 18.41 1.07
N GLY A 130 1.58 17.52 2.08
CA GLY A 130 1.81 17.87 3.48
C GLY A 130 0.58 18.40 4.23
N THR A 131 -0.62 18.39 3.62
CA THR A 131 -1.86 18.80 4.31
C THR A 131 -2.25 17.79 5.38
N LYS A 132 -1.98 16.51 5.14
CA LYS A 132 -2.16 15.40 6.08
C LYS A 132 -0.89 14.55 6.17
N SER A 133 -0.67 13.93 7.33
CA SER A 133 0.48 13.05 7.56
C SER A 133 0.13 12.05 8.65
N LYS A 134 0.59 10.80 8.51
CA LYS A 134 0.48 9.76 9.56
C LYS A 134 1.33 10.11 10.78
N PHE A 135 2.50 10.68 10.54
CA PHE A 135 3.47 11.00 11.58
C PHE A 135 3.78 12.51 11.52
N ILE A 136 3.88 13.15 12.68
CA ILE A 136 4.01 14.62 12.82
C ILE A 136 5.17 15.19 11.98
N ILE A 137 6.23 14.41 11.75
CA ILE A 137 7.47 14.87 11.10
C ILE A 137 7.79 14.18 9.77
N PHE A 138 6.98 13.20 9.34
CA PHE A 138 7.20 12.45 8.11
C PHE A 138 5.94 12.50 7.26
N GLY A 139 5.99 13.26 6.18
CA GLY A 139 4.95 13.25 5.14
C GLY A 139 5.26 12.20 4.08
N ASN A 140 4.24 11.80 3.35
CA ASN A 140 4.39 10.94 2.18
C ASN A 140 4.98 11.74 1.02
N SER A 141 5.68 11.08 0.12
CA SER A 141 6.21 11.69 -1.09
C SER A 141 6.26 10.68 -2.23
N ILE A 142 6.05 11.15 -3.44
CA ILE A 142 6.21 10.35 -4.66
C ILE A 142 7.18 11.03 -5.60
N SER A 143 7.88 10.23 -6.41
CA SER A 143 8.91 10.72 -7.34
C SER A 143 8.34 11.37 -8.62
N ARG A 144 7.01 11.34 -8.81
CA ARG A 144 6.31 11.82 -10.00
C ARG A 144 5.24 12.86 -9.65
N THR A 145 4.98 13.76 -10.57
CA THR A 145 3.95 14.81 -10.45
C THR A 145 2.89 14.76 -11.55
N ASP A 146 3.02 13.84 -12.48
CA ASP A 146 2.17 13.64 -13.66
C ASP A 146 1.07 12.59 -13.42
N TYR A 147 0.49 12.58 -12.23
CA TYR A 147 -0.56 11.65 -11.85
C TYR A 147 -1.95 12.10 -12.31
N ILE A 148 -2.79 11.10 -12.61
CA ILE A 148 -4.20 11.25 -12.97
C ILE A 148 -5.03 10.93 -11.72
N LEU A 149 -5.89 11.87 -11.33
CA LEU A 149 -6.70 11.75 -10.12
C LEU A 149 -8.01 11.03 -10.41
N LEU A 150 -8.34 10.08 -9.56
CA LEU A 150 -9.59 9.33 -9.59
C LEU A 150 -10.55 9.81 -8.51
N GLU A 151 -11.81 9.93 -8.89
CA GLU A 151 -12.94 10.09 -7.95
C GLU A 151 -13.43 8.71 -7.48
N ASP A 152 -14.21 8.67 -6.39
CA ASP A 152 -14.83 7.42 -5.93
C ASP A 152 -15.70 6.79 -7.02
N ARG A 153 -15.59 5.47 -7.17
CA ARG A 153 -16.31 4.67 -8.19
C ARG A 153 -16.01 5.04 -9.65
N GLN A 154 -14.99 5.83 -9.87
CA GLN A 154 -14.55 6.11 -11.24
C GLN A 154 -13.92 4.88 -11.88
N THR A 155 -14.31 4.61 -13.13
CA THR A 155 -13.77 3.50 -13.93
C THR A 155 -12.77 4.02 -14.95
N VAL A 156 -11.66 3.31 -15.09
CA VAL A 156 -10.62 3.50 -16.11
C VAL A 156 -10.55 2.27 -17.00
N GLN A 157 -10.44 2.48 -18.31
CA GLN A 157 -10.22 1.40 -19.28
C GLN A 157 -8.77 1.46 -19.79
N ILE A 158 -8.03 0.37 -19.62
CA ILE A 158 -6.68 0.20 -20.18
C ILE A 158 -6.68 -1.09 -21.00
N GLY A 159 -6.63 -0.96 -22.33
CA GLY A 159 -6.80 -2.12 -23.20
C GLY A 159 -8.14 -2.83 -22.93
N ASN A 160 -8.08 -4.12 -22.60
CA ASN A 160 -9.25 -4.92 -22.23
C ASN A 160 -9.55 -4.90 -20.72
N LEU A 161 -8.72 -4.24 -19.91
CA LEU A 161 -8.88 -4.19 -18.46
C LEU A 161 -9.77 -3.03 -18.04
N LYS A 162 -10.84 -3.33 -17.31
CA LYS A 162 -11.73 -2.38 -16.64
C LYS A 162 -11.29 -2.27 -15.17
N ILE A 163 -10.92 -1.09 -14.72
CA ILE A 163 -10.46 -0.84 -13.36
C ILE A 163 -11.40 0.19 -12.71
N GLU A 164 -12.14 -0.21 -11.67
CA GLU A 164 -12.95 0.69 -10.85
C GLU A 164 -12.19 1.03 -9.57
N GLY A 165 -12.03 2.33 -9.27
CA GLY A 165 -11.48 2.80 -8.02
C GLY A 165 -12.57 2.96 -6.96
N ILE A 166 -12.40 2.37 -5.79
CA ILE A 166 -13.35 2.38 -4.66
C ILE A 166 -12.67 3.05 -3.48
N LEU A 167 -13.13 4.25 -3.12
CA LEU A 167 -12.52 5.01 -2.02
C LEU A 167 -12.77 4.31 -0.68
N VAL A 168 -11.70 4.03 0.06
CA VAL A 168 -11.69 3.29 1.33
C VAL A 168 -10.76 3.97 2.35
N PRO A 169 -11.05 5.22 2.75
CA PRO A 169 -10.18 5.97 3.65
C PRO A 169 -10.10 5.35 5.04
N GLY A 170 -9.04 5.71 5.77
CA GLY A 170 -8.82 5.31 7.16
C GLY A 170 -7.39 4.91 7.45
N HIS A 171 -6.79 4.07 6.61
CA HIS A 171 -5.35 3.80 6.65
C HIS A 171 -4.56 5.06 6.22
N THR A 172 -4.90 5.63 5.05
CA THR A 172 -4.62 7.03 4.69
C THR A 172 -5.91 7.79 4.42
N THR A 173 -5.83 9.11 4.22
CA THR A 173 -7.02 9.94 3.94
C THR A 173 -7.65 9.64 2.59
N GLY A 174 -6.87 9.18 1.63
CA GLY A 174 -7.29 8.96 0.25
C GLY A 174 -7.10 7.54 -0.24
N MET A 175 -6.93 6.59 0.66
CA MET A 175 -6.77 5.20 0.26
C MET A 175 -7.90 4.73 -0.65
N ILE A 176 -7.54 4.06 -1.75
CA ILE A 176 -8.44 3.56 -2.77
C ILE A 176 -8.16 2.08 -3.05
N ALA A 177 -9.20 1.25 -3.06
CA ALA A 177 -9.13 -0.12 -3.55
C ALA A 177 -9.45 -0.16 -5.04
N TYR A 178 -8.97 -1.17 -5.74
CA TYR A 178 -9.22 -1.34 -7.17
C TYR A 178 -9.93 -2.65 -7.46
N LEU A 179 -11.07 -2.56 -8.13
CA LEU A 179 -11.81 -3.72 -8.64
C LEU A 179 -11.52 -3.85 -10.14
N LEU A 180 -10.80 -4.92 -10.48
CA LEU A 180 -10.42 -5.24 -11.85
C LEU A 180 -11.42 -6.23 -12.45
N ASN A 181 -11.97 -5.88 -13.64
CA ASN A 181 -12.89 -6.69 -14.45
C ASN A 181 -14.08 -7.22 -13.63
N ASP A 182 -14.57 -6.44 -12.67
CA ASP A 182 -15.67 -6.80 -11.76
C ASP A 182 -15.40 -8.12 -10.98
N ARG A 183 -14.15 -8.55 -10.82
CA ARG A 183 -13.80 -9.88 -10.29
C ARG A 183 -12.66 -9.85 -9.26
N TYR A 184 -11.58 -9.12 -9.53
CA TYR A 184 -10.36 -9.14 -8.72
C TYR A 184 -10.25 -7.86 -7.91
N LEU A 185 -10.34 -7.97 -6.59
CA LEU A 185 -10.34 -6.82 -5.69
C LEU A 185 -8.98 -6.66 -4.99
N PHE A 186 -8.26 -5.59 -5.31
CA PHE A 186 -7.00 -5.20 -4.68
C PHE A 186 -7.28 -4.14 -3.62
N ILE A 187 -7.04 -4.47 -2.36
CA ILE A 187 -7.49 -3.65 -1.23
C ILE A 187 -6.38 -2.88 -0.52
N GLY A 188 -5.12 -3.00 -0.99
CA GLY A 188 -3.97 -2.40 -0.31
C GLY A 188 -3.96 -2.74 1.18
N ASP A 189 -3.92 -1.72 2.03
CA ASP A 189 -3.75 -1.83 3.49
C ASP A 189 -5.02 -1.57 4.31
N ILE A 190 -6.20 -1.53 3.68
CA ILE A 190 -7.43 -1.30 4.46
C ILE A 190 -7.79 -2.50 5.35
N ALA A 191 -7.34 -3.69 4.98
CA ALA A 191 -7.58 -4.92 5.73
C ALA A 191 -6.45 -5.94 5.54
N SER A 192 -6.32 -6.84 6.50
CA SER A 192 -5.55 -8.08 6.40
C SER A 192 -6.45 -9.26 6.04
N LEU A 193 -5.82 -10.40 5.68
CA LEU A 193 -6.46 -11.70 5.65
C LEU A 193 -5.98 -12.54 6.83
N LYS A 194 -6.87 -12.84 7.76
CA LYS A 194 -6.60 -13.72 8.87
C LYS A 194 -7.48 -14.96 8.77
N ASP A 195 -6.84 -16.12 8.67
CA ASP A 195 -7.55 -17.40 8.47
C ASP A 195 -8.52 -17.34 7.26
N GLY A 196 -8.10 -16.67 6.18
CA GLY A 196 -8.89 -16.46 4.96
C GLY A 196 -10.01 -15.43 5.09
N LYS A 197 -10.14 -14.73 6.21
CA LYS A 197 -11.19 -13.72 6.44
C LYS A 197 -10.62 -12.31 6.49
N ILE A 198 -11.41 -11.36 5.99
CA ILE A 198 -11.12 -9.92 6.10
C ILE A 198 -11.07 -9.55 7.59
N ALA A 199 -9.93 -9.06 8.04
CA ALA A 199 -9.68 -8.64 9.40
C ALA A 199 -9.04 -7.24 9.45
N PRO A 200 -9.13 -6.52 10.58
CA PRO A 200 -8.40 -5.26 10.72
C PRO A 200 -6.89 -5.49 10.66
N ILE A 201 -6.17 -4.51 10.13
CA ILE A 201 -4.73 -4.40 10.30
C ILE A 201 -4.43 -3.86 11.71
N PRO A 202 -3.16 -3.94 12.18
CA PRO A 202 -2.77 -3.29 13.42
C PRO A 202 -3.10 -1.79 13.40
N THR A 203 -3.86 -1.33 14.37
CA THR A 203 -4.37 0.07 14.45
C THR A 203 -3.27 1.13 14.51
N PHE A 204 -2.05 0.72 14.83
CA PHE A 204 -0.86 1.58 14.80
C PHE A 204 -0.61 2.18 13.41
N PHE A 205 -1.03 1.48 12.35
CA PHE A 205 -0.83 1.91 10.97
C PHE A 205 -2.00 2.72 10.39
N ASP A 206 -3.18 2.74 11.06
CA ASP A 206 -4.33 3.54 10.60
C ASP A 206 -4.22 5.00 11.06
N MET A 207 -4.52 5.94 10.18
CA MET A 207 -4.72 7.35 10.54
C MET A 207 -6.02 7.58 11.27
N ASP A 208 -7.07 6.84 10.87
CA ASP A 208 -8.41 6.87 11.46
C ASP A 208 -8.97 5.45 11.50
N THR A 209 -8.87 4.82 12.67
CA THR A 209 -9.30 3.43 12.88
C THR A 209 -10.82 3.26 12.74
N GLU A 210 -11.61 4.28 13.11
CA GLU A 210 -13.07 4.24 12.98
C GLU A 210 -13.48 4.32 11.51
N GLN A 211 -12.86 5.23 10.76
CA GLN A 211 -13.08 5.34 9.33
C GLN A 211 -12.60 4.08 8.58
N ALA A 212 -11.44 3.51 8.95
CA ALA A 212 -10.96 2.25 8.40
C ALA A 212 -11.95 1.09 8.65
N ALA A 213 -12.60 1.06 9.82
CA ALA A 213 -13.63 0.06 10.09
C ALA A 213 -14.85 0.20 9.15
N LYS A 214 -15.30 1.43 8.88
CA LYS A 214 -16.37 1.70 7.90
C LYS A 214 -15.96 1.29 6.49
N SER A 215 -14.73 1.59 6.10
CA SER A 215 -14.17 1.23 4.79
C SER A 215 -14.04 -0.29 4.60
N ARG A 216 -13.71 -1.04 5.66
CA ARG A 216 -13.74 -2.52 5.63
C ARG A 216 -15.13 -3.07 5.38
N GLU A 217 -16.17 -2.42 5.88
CA GLU A 217 -17.55 -2.83 5.55
C GLU A 217 -17.88 -2.57 4.07
N ILE A 218 -17.36 -1.50 3.45
CA ILE A 218 -17.49 -1.30 2.00
C ILE A 218 -16.86 -2.47 1.25
N ILE A 219 -15.63 -2.85 1.62
CA ILE A 219 -14.90 -3.97 1.00
C ILE A 219 -15.64 -5.31 1.17
N ARG A 220 -16.37 -5.53 2.25
CA ARG A 220 -17.18 -6.74 2.48
C ARG A 220 -18.43 -6.84 1.60
N HIS A 221 -18.83 -5.75 0.96
CA HIS A 221 -20.07 -5.64 0.20
C HIS A 221 -19.85 -5.32 -1.27
N ILE A 222 -18.81 -5.91 -1.90
CA ILE A 222 -18.56 -5.82 -3.34
C ILE A 222 -19.14 -7.07 -4.02
N PRO A 223 -20.34 -7.01 -4.59
CA PRO A 223 -21.10 -8.22 -4.95
C PRO A 223 -20.49 -9.03 -6.09
N SER A 224 -19.70 -8.39 -6.94
CA SER A 224 -19.07 -9.00 -8.11
C SER A 224 -17.69 -9.59 -7.82
N ALA A 225 -17.06 -9.24 -6.68
CA ALA A 225 -15.72 -9.72 -6.36
C ALA A 225 -15.73 -11.25 -6.12
N GLU A 226 -14.72 -11.92 -6.68
CA GLU A 226 -14.43 -13.34 -6.45
C GLU A 226 -13.12 -13.53 -5.69
N TYR A 227 -12.15 -12.66 -5.98
CA TYR A 227 -10.82 -12.68 -5.39
C TYR A 227 -10.57 -11.40 -4.58
N ILE A 228 -9.76 -11.53 -3.53
CA ILE A 228 -9.28 -10.38 -2.77
C ILE A 228 -7.76 -10.49 -2.57
N PHE A 229 -7.04 -9.41 -2.85
CA PHE A 229 -5.59 -9.30 -2.75
C PHE A 229 -5.23 -8.19 -1.78
N THR A 230 -4.30 -8.48 -0.87
CA THR A 230 -3.75 -7.53 0.10
C THR A 230 -2.28 -7.28 -0.20
N ALA A 231 -1.75 -6.15 0.21
CA ALA A 231 -0.33 -5.86 -0.01
C ALA A 231 0.60 -6.71 0.88
N HIS A 232 0.17 -7.11 2.07
CA HIS A 232 1.02 -7.74 3.08
C HIS A 232 0.56 -9.12 3.58
N TRP A 233 -0.67 -9.57 3.28
CA TRP A 233 -1.27 -10.77 3.90
C TRP A 233 -1.81 -11.76 2.86
N GLY A 234 -1.22 -11.76 1.66
CA GLY A 234 -1.59 -12.72 0.63
C GLY A 234 -2.91 -12.40 -0.09
N TYR A 235 -3.58 -13.44 -0.56
CA TYR A 235 -4.85 -13.35 -1.28
C TYR A 235 -5.78 -14.52 -0.93
N THR A 236 -7.03 -14.41 -1.34
CA THR A 236 -7.98 -15.54 -1.35
C THR A 236 -8.82 -15.51 -2.61
N ASP A 237 -9.20 -16.69 -3.10
CA ASP A 237 -10.13 -16.95 -4.22
C ASP A 237 -11.57 -17.21 -3.75
N ASP A 238 -11.81 -17.08 -2.46
CA ASP A 238 -13.14 -17.21 -1.85
C ASP A 238 -13.53 -15.92 -1.14
N TYR A 239 -13.82 -14.90 -1.96
CA TYR A 239 -14.26 -13.60 -1.44
C TYR A 239 -15.51 -13.72 -0.56
N LYS A 240 -16.44 -14.62 -0.90
CA LYS A 240 -17.69 -14.77 -0.14
C LYS A 240 -17.40 -15.19 1.31
N THR A 241 -16.57 -16.20 1.50
CA THR A 241 -16.15 -16.64 2.85
C THR A 241 -15.32 -15.56 3.54
N ALA A 242 -14.42 -14.89 2.81
CA ALA A 242 -13.60 -13.81 3.37
C ALA A 242 -14.41 -12.61 3.87
N ALA A 243 -15.48 -12.25 3.17
CA ALA A 243 -16.35 -11.13 3.49
C ALA A 243 -17.30 -11.41 4.69
N HIS A 244 -17.64 -12.67 4.95
CA HIS A 244 -18.49 -13.03 6.08
C HIS A 244 -17.71 -13.00 7.41
N ARG A 245 -18.35 -12.44 8.46
CA ARG A 245 -17.80 -12.38 9.83
C ARG A 245 -17.79 -13.74 10.52
#